data_15d21099edced5057efe40e18c0ff1b8
#
_entry.id   15d21099edced5057efe40e18c0ff1b8
#
_cell.length_a   1.000
_cell.length_b   1.000
_cell.length_c   1.000
_cell.angle_alpha   90.00
_cell.angle_beta   90.00
_cell.angle_gamma   90.00
#
_symmetry.space_group_name_H-M   'P 1'
#
loop_
_entity.id
_entity.type
_entity.pdbx_description
1 polymer ?
#
loop_
_entity_poly.entity_id
_entity_poly.type
_entity_poly.pdbx_seq_one_letter_code
_entity_poly.pdbx_strand_id
1 'polypeptide(L)' 'MYEAYHKYVYDGPVMFFNKLVADHWKGETMAPSESKARSNLSYQAKKQLNLIAGTNVKLPGKIKMV' A
#
# COMPACT_ATOMS: atom_id res chain seq x y z
N MET A 1 -12.27 17.20 -16.99
CA MET A 1 -10.95 17.34 -16.36
C MET A 1 -10.47 15.99 -15.88
N TYR A 2 -9.24 15.67 -16.12
CA TYR A 2 -8.67 14.42 -15.66
C TYR A 2 -7.43 14.70 -14.81
N GLU A 3 -7.13 13.77 -13.92
CA GLU A 3 -5.99 13.90 -13.04
C GLU A 3 -4.79 13.19 -13.65
N ALA A 4 -3.62 13.76 -13.43
CA ALA A 4 -2.39 13.10 -13.83
C ALA A 4 -2.10 11.96 -12.85
N TYR A 5 -1.87 10.78 -13.37
CA TYR A 5 -1.55 9.62 -12.55
C TYR A 5 -0.05 9.40 -12.56
N HIS A 6 0.47 9.06 -11.41
CA HIS A 6 1.89 8.76 -11.23
C HIS A 6 2.03 7.34 -10.71
N LYS A 7 3.13 6.72 -11.05
CA LYS A 7 3.44 5.40 -10.51
C LYS A 7 4.06 5.55 -9.14
N TYR A 8 3.48 4.84 -8.17
CA TYR A 8 3.98 4.80 -6.81
C TYR A 8 4.38 3.38 -6.47
N VAL A 9 5.47 3.25 -5.74
CA VAL A 9 5.97 1.94 -5.32
C VAL A 9 6.17 1.96 -3.80
N TYR A 10 5.95 0.82 -3.20
CA TYR A 10 6.19 0.61 -1.79
C TYR A 10 7.05 -0.64 -1.63
N ASP A 11 8.07 -0.52 -0.81
CA ASP A 11 8.95 -1.66 -0.49
C ASP A 11 9.27 -1.54 0.99
N GLY A 12 8.68 -2.41 1.79
CA GLY A 12 8.91 -2.36 3.22
C GLY A 12 7.93 -3.23 3.97
N PRO A 13 7.88 -3.06 5.29
CA PRO A 13 7.05 -3.91 6.14
C PRO A 13 5.58 -3.60 6.01
N VAL A 14 4.76 -4.61 6.27
CA VAL A 14 3.31 -4.48 6.33
C VAL A 14 2.87 -4.84 7.75
N MET A 15 2.11 -3.96 8.38
CA MET A 15 1.61 -4.15 9.73
C MET A 15 0.12 -4.37 9.72
N PHE A 16 -0.34 -5.24 10.61
CA PHE A 16 -1.75 -5.57 10.75
C PHE A 16 -2.04 -5.73 12.24
N PHE A 17 -2.86 -4.85 12.82
CA PHE A 17 -3.14 -4.83 14.26
C PHE A 17 -1.86 -4.85 15.10
N ASN A 18 -0.92 -3.98 14.77
CA ASN A 18 0.35 -3.88 15.47
C ASN A 18 1.22 -5.13 15.38
N LYS A 19 0.91 -6.01 14.45
CA LYS A 19 1.74 -7.18 14.17
C LYS A 19 2.40 -7.02 12.82
N LEU A 20 3.66 -7.43 12.75
CA LEU A 20 4.37 -7.45 11.50
C LEU A 20 3.94 -8.70 10.73
N VAL A 21 3.22 -8.49 9.62
CA VAL A 21 2.76 -9.63 8.82
C VAL A 21 3.65 -9.88 7.61
N ALA A 22 4.47 -8.91 7.24
CA ALA A 22 5.46 -9.08 6.18
C ALA A 22 6.61 -8.13 6.43
N ASP A 23 7.85 -8.64 6.35
CA ASP A 23 9.05 -7.82 6.52
C ASP A 23 9.31 -6.96 5.30
N HIS A 24 9.16 -7.56 4.13
CA HIS A 24 9.39 -6.91 2.86
C HIS A 24 8.26 -7.25 1.91
N TRP A 25 7.42 -6.28 1.69
CA TRP A 25 6.35 -6.44 0.72
C TRP A 25 6.54 -5.36 -0.33
N LYS A 26 6.53 -5.77 -1.58
CA LYS A 26 6.64 -4.84 -2.69
C LYS A 26 5.31 -4.74 -3.39
N GLY A 27 4.88 -3.50 -3.61
CA GLY A 27 3.67 -3.23 -4.36
C GLY A 27 3.85 -1.97 -5.17
N GLU A 28 3.08 -1.86 -6.23
CA GLU A 28 3.08 -0.64 -7.01
C GLU A 28 1.67 -0.36 -7.49
N THR A 29 1.40 0.92 -7.71
CA THR A 29 0.09 1.35 -8.14
C THR A 29 0.20 2.66 -8.88
N MET A 30 -0.81 2.93 -9.70
CA MET A 30 -0.96 4.22 -10.34
C MET A 30 -2.02 5.01 -9.59
N ALA A 31 -1.69 6.23 -9.23
CA ALA A 31 -2.61 7.06 -8.46
C ALA A 31 -2.32 8.54 -8.71
N PRO A 32 -3.31 9.40 -8.48
CA PRO A 32 -3.11 10.84 -8.65
C PRO A 32 -2.37 11.49 -7.48
N SER A 33 -2.30 10.81 -6.34
CA SER A 33 -1.64 11.35 -5.15
C SER A 33 -1.11 10.23 -4.29
N GLU A 34 -0.21 10.58 -3.36
CA GLU A 34 0.35 9.62 -2.43
C GLU A 34 -0.74 9.02 -1.53
N SER A 35 -1.70 9.83 -1.13
CA SER A 35 -2.80 9.38 -0.29
C SER A 35 -3.60 8.27 -0.97
N LYS A 36 -3.92 8.46 -2.24
CA LYS A 36 -4.63 7.44 -3.02
C LYS A 36 -3.76 6.21 -3.23
N ALA A 37 -2.47 6.42 -3.49
CA ALA A 37 -1.54 5.32 -3.67
C ALA A 37 -1.47 4.46 -2.40
N ARG A 38 -1.43 5.09 -1.24
CA ARG A 38 -1.38 4.36 0.02
C ARG A 38 -2.63 3.50 0.21
N SER A 39 -3.79 4.04 -0.11
CA SER A 39 -5.04 3.27 -0.04
C SER A 39 -5.02 2.08 -0.98
N ASN A 40 -4.58 2.30 -2.21
CA ASN A 40 -4.50 1.23 -3.20
C ASN A 40 -3.54 0.14 -2.77
N LEU A 41 -2.38 0.54 -2.26
CA LEU A 41 -1.36 -0.42 -1.81
C LEU A 41 -1.83 -1.21 -0.60
N SER A 42 -2.53 -0.56 0.32
CA SER A 42 -3.11 -1.26 1.47
C SER A 42 -4.09 -2.34 1.01
N TYR A 43 -4.91 -2.01 0.02
CA TYR A 43 -5.86 -2.97 -0.53
C TYR A 43 -5.14 -4.15 -1.17
N GLN A 44 -4.09 -3.87 -1.95
CA GLN A 44 -3.31 -4.92 -2.59
C GLN A 44 -2.66 -5.85 -1.55
N ALA A 45 -2.12 -5.26 -0.48
CA ALA A 45 -1.50 -6.03 0.57
C ALA A 45 -2.51 -6.97 1.24
N LYS A 46 -3.71 -6.47 1.50
CA LYS A 46 -4.78 -7.29 2.07
C LYS A 46 -5.07 -8.50 1.19
N LYS A 47 -5.19 -8.28 -0.10
CA LYS A 47 -5.49 -9.37 -1.02
C LYS A 47 -4.36 -10.38 -1.10
N GLN A 48 -3.14 -9.90 -1.23
CA GLN A 48 -1.98 -10.78 -1.40
C GLN A 48 -1.66 -11.58 -0.15
N LEU A 49 -1.89 -11.00 1.02
CA LEU A 49 -1.59 -11.63 2.29
C LEU A 49 -2.81 -12.32 2.90
N ASN A 50 -3.92 -12.38 2.17
CA ASN A 50 -5.17 -13.01 2.63
C ASN A 50 -5.65 -12.47 3.96
N LEU A 51 -5.55 -11.17 4.15
CA LEU A 51 -6.02 -10.55 5.37
C LEU A 51 -7.52 -10.32 5.30
N ILE A 52 -8.16 -10.29 6.46
CA ILE A 52 -9.61 -10.15 6.55
C ILE A 52 -10.02 -8.77 6.04
N ALA A 53 -11.03 -8.74 5.19
CA ALA A 53 -11.56 -7.49 4.66
C ALA A 53 -12.12 -6.62 5.79
N GLY A 54 -11.97 -5.32 5.65
CA GLY A 54 -12.46 -4.37 6.63
C GLY A 54 -11.49 -4.05 7.75
N THR A 55 -10.35 -4.73 7.81
CA THR A 55 -9.34 -4.43 8.81
C THR A 55 -8.30 -3.48 8.23
N ASN A 56 -7.69 -2.69 9.11
CA ASN A 56 -6.70 -1.71 8.68
C ASN A 56 -5.33 -2.33 8.58
N VAL A 57 -4.75 -2.17 7.39
CA VAL A 57 -3.36 -2.55 7.15
C VAL A 57 -2.55 -1.26 7.15
N LYS A 58 -1.43 -1.26 7.85
CA LYS A 58 -0.55 -0.11 7.91
C LYS A 58 0.71 -0.39 7.12
N LEU A 59 1.13 0.63 6.39
CA LEU A 59 2.37 0.60 5.63
C LEU A 59 3.29 1.65 6.22
N PRO A 60 4.05 1.30 7.27
CA PRO A 60 4.85 2.30 8.00
C PRO A 60 6.03 2.84 7.20
N GLY A 61 6.41 2.18 6.13
CA GLY A 61 7.48 2.66 5.28
C GLY A 61 7.03 3.81 4.40
N LYS A 62 7.95 4.30 3.60
CA LYS A 62 7.67 5.41 2.69
C LYS A 62 7.28 4.92 1.32
N ILE A 63 6.29 5.58 0.74
CA ILE A 63 5.87 5.34 -0.62
C ILE A 63 6.68 6.28 -1.50
N LYS A 64 7.21 5.74 -2.59
CA LYS A 64 8.02 6.53 -3.52
C LYS A 64 7.29 6.70 -4.83
N MET A 65 7.37 7.88 -5.39
CA MET A 65 6.89 8.15 -6.73
C MET A 65 8.00 7.89 -7.72
N VAL A 66 7.68 7.14 -8.75
CA VAL A 66 8.63 6.78 -9.79
C VAL A 66 8.42 7.63 -11.04
#